data_28f23a60f76141494556972a640dd87f
#
_entry.id   28f23a60f76141494556972a640dd87f
#
_cell.length_a   1.000
_cell.length_b   1.000
_cell.length_c   1.000
_cell.angle_alpha   90.00
_cell.angle_beta   90.00
_cell.angle_gamma   90.00
#
_symmetry.space_group_name_H-M   'P 1'
#
loop_
_entity.id
_entity.type
_entity.pdbx_description
1 polymer ?
#
loop_
_entity_poly.entity_id
_entity_poly.type
_entity_poly.pdbx_seq_one_letter_code
_entity_poly.pdbx_strand_id
1 'polypeptide(L)'
;MAAPNLASTPAPEFRGRIYDSILDTVGATPLVRIKRLQAEYGVKADILAKLEFFNPLSSVKDRIGLAMIEALEADGTIGPDTVLVEPTSGNTGIALAFVAAAKGYKLILTMPESMSIERRKMLKLLGADIRLTPAANGMKGAIAAAEEILAEIPGSVMPQQFKNAANPAVHRRTTAEEIWLDTDGGADILISGVGTGGTLTGVGEVLKLSLIHISEPTILR
;
A
#
# COMPACT_ATOMS: atom_id res chain seq x y z
N MET A 1 -42.60 -12.32 11.10
CA MET A 1 -41.39 -12.59 10.27
C MET A 1 -40.56 -13.61 11.02
N ALA A 2 -40.31 -14.79 10.44
CA ALA A 2 -39.41 -15.76 11.07
C ALA A 2 -37.98 -15.22 11.07
N ALA A 3 -37.24 -15.38 12.17
CA ALA A 3 -35.82 -15.02 12.22
C ALA A 3 -35.06 -15.80 11.13
N PRO A 4 -34.10 -15.17 10.44
CA PRO A 4 -33.32 -15.88 9.44
C PRO A 4 -32.60 -17.06 10.10
N ASN A 5 -32.67 -18.22 9.46
CA ASN A 5 -31.99 -19.43 9.92
C ASN A 5 -30.49 -19.25 9.77
N LEU A 6 -29.80 -18.86 10.85
CA LEU A 6 -28.33 -18.67 10.90
C LEU A 6 -27.56 -20.00 10.78
N ALA A 7 -28.24 -21.14 10.82
CA ALA A 7 -27.57 -22.45 10.75
C ALA A 7 -26.98 -22.82 9.37
N SER A 8 -27.23 -22.01 8.32
CA SER A 8 -26.74 -22.29 6.97
C SER A 8 -25.52 -21.44 6.56
N THR A 9 -25.08 -20.52 7.40
CA THR A 9 -23.88 -19.73 7.10
C THR A 9 -22.66 -20.51 7.58
N PRO A 10 -21.71 -20.87 6.69
CA PRO A 10 -20.49 -21.53 7.12
C PRO A 10 -19.74 -20.64 8.11
N ALA A 11 -19.14 -21.26 9.13
CA ALA A 11 -18.30 -20.52 10.07
C ALA A 11 -17.15 -19.83 9.30
N PRO A 12 -16.77 -18.60 9.70
CA PRO A 12 -15.64 -17.93 9.07
C PRO A 12 -14.37 -18.73 9.29
N GLU A 13 -13.50 -18.76 8.29
CA GLU A 13 -12.16 -19.31 8.44
C GLU A 13 -11.34 -18.43 9.39
N PHE A 14 -10.84 -19.03 10.45
CA PHE A 14 -9.97 -18.34 11.40
C PHE A 14 -8.54 -18.37 10.91
N ARG A 15 -7.77 -17.33 11.19
CA ARG A 15 -6.35 -17.24 10.81
C ARG A 15 -5.47 -18.27 11.55
N GLY A 16 -5.96 -18.85 12.65
CA GLY A 16 -5.36 -20.00 13.36
C GLY A 16 -4.02 -19.73 14.02
N ARG A 17 -3.61 -18.46 14.17
CA ARG A 17 -2.32 -18.08 14.76
C ARG A 17 -2.39 -16.74 15.50
N ILE A 18 -1.47 -16.54 16.42
CA ILE A 18 -1.16 -15.25 17.03
C ILE A 18 -0.04 -14.63 16.20
N TYR A 19 -0.11 -13.34 15.95
CA TYR A 19 0.90 -12.57 15.23
C TYR A 19 1.79 -11.85 16.26
N ASP A 20 3.11 -11.88 16.05
CA ASP A 20 4.08 -11.20 16.94
C ASP A 20 4.10 -9.68 16.68
N SER A 21 3.78 -9.27 15.45
CA SER A 21 3.70 -7.86 15.07
C SER A 21 2.44 -7.58 14.26
N ILE A 22 1.91 -6.36 14.40
CA ILE A 22 0.86 -5.85 13.52
C ILE A 22 1.32 -5.79 12.05
N LEU A 23 2.63 -5.67 11.80
CA LEU A 23 3.22 -5.68 10.47
C LEU A 23 3.01 -7.02 9.75
N ASP A 24 2.93 -8.11 10.48
CA ASP A 24 2.70 -9.47 9.94
C ASP A 24 1.28 -9.65 9.39
N THR A 25 0.41 -8.67 9.62
CA THR A 25 -0.97 -8.68 9.13
C THR A 25 -1.15 -7.90 7.82
N VAL A 26 -0.08 -7.30 7.30
CA VAL A 26 -0.10 -6.59 6.02
C VAL A 26 -0.21 -7.58 4.87
N GLY A 27 -1.12 -7.32 3.94
CA GLY A 27 -1.38 -8.19 2.81
C GLY A 27 -2.47 -9.24 3.08
N ALA A 28 -2.50 -10.30 2.30
CA ALA A 28 -3.53 -11.33 2.31
C ALA A 28 -4.96 -10.73 2.32
N THR A 29 -5.16 -9.70 1.50
CA THR A 29 -6.43 -8.97 1.42
C THR A 29 -7.46 -9.77 0.64
N PRO A 30 -8.76 -9.71 1.01
CA PRO A 30 -9.79 -10.48 0.34
C PRO A 30 -9.99 -10.09 -1.13
N LEU A 31 -10.34 -11.06 -1.95
CA LEU A 31 -10.87 -10.87 -3.30
C LEU A 31 -12.39 -11.12 -3.28
N VAL A 32 -13.19 -10.13 -3.67
CA VAL A 32 -14.65 -10.19 -3.53
C VAL A 32 -15.34 -10.01 -4.87
N ARG A 33 -16.29 -10.93 -5.17
CA ARG A 33 -17.11 -10.88 -6.39
C ARG A 33 -18.20 -9.82 -6.30
N ILE A 34 -18.30 -8.93 -7.30
CA ILE A 34 -19.23 -7.79 -7.31
C ILE A 34 -20.55 -8.18 -8.04
N LYS A 35 -21.23 -9.21 -7.57
CA LYS A 35 -22.41 -9.83 -8.23
C LYS A 35 -23.54 -8.86 -8.54
N ARG A 36 -23.88 -7.96 -7.60
CA ARG A 36 -25.00 -7.05 -7.76
C ARG A 36 -24.78 -6.07 -8.92
N LEU A 37 -23.63 -5.43 -8.99
CA LEU A 37 -23.31 -4.50 -10.09
C LEU A 37 -23.21 -5.24 -11.43
N GLN A 38 -22.62 -6.43 -11.46
CA GLN A 38 -22.57 -7.26 -12.66
C GLN A 38 -23.96 -7.54 -13.21
N ALA A 39 -24.92 -7.91 -12.35
CA ALA A 39 -26.30 -8.17 -12.75
C ALA A 39 -27.03 -6.89 -13.20
N GLU A 40 -26.86 -5.79 -12.48
CA GLU A 40 -27.50 -4.49 -12.78
C GLU A 40 -27.09 -3.94 -14.15
N TYR A 41 -25.82 -4.08 -14.52
CA TYR A 41 -25.27 -3.59 -15.81
C TYR A 41 -25.19 -4.66 -16.90
N GLY A 42 -25.69 -5.88 -16.66
CA GLY A 42 -25.65 -6.97 -17.65
C GLY A 42 -24.24 -7.40 -18.07
N VAL A 43 -23.26 -7.25 -17.15
CA VAL A 43 -21.85 -7.55 -17.43
C VAL A 43 -21.65 -9.06 -17.49
N LYS A 44 -21.02 -9.54 -18.58
CA LYS A 44 -20.75 -10.99 -18.77
C LYS A 44 -19.48 -11.46 -18.07
N ALA A 45 -18.52 -10.56 -17.85
CA ALA A 45 -17.28 -10.87 -17.15
C ALA A 45 -17.53 -11.07 -15.66
N ASP A 46 -16.77 -11.95 -15.01
CA ASP A 46 -16.75 -12.07 -13.56
C ASP A 46 -15.84 -10.98 -12.98
N ILE A 47 -16.43 -9.99 -12.29
CA ILE A 47 -15.68 -8.85 -11.73
C ILE A 47 -15.36 -9.11 -10.27
N LEU A 48 -14.08 -9.10 -9.96
CA LEU A 48 -13.53 -9.30 -8.62
C LEU A 48 -12.85 -8.01 -8.14
N ALA A 49 -13.09 -7.63 -6.89
CA ALA A 49 -12.46 -6.49 -6.24
C ALA A 49 -11.46 -6.97 -5.20
N LYS A 50 -10.17 -6.61 -5.37
CA LYS A 50 -9.12 -6.81 -4.35
C LYS A 50 -9.26 -5.72 -3.30
N LEU A 51 -9.67 -6.08 -2.09
CA LEU A 51 -10.05 -5.13 -1.04
C LEU A 51 -8.86 -4.67 -0.22
N GLU A 52 -8.04 -3.79 -0.77
CA GLU A 52 -6.81 -3.30 -0.13
C GLU A 52 -7.06 -2.48 1.16
N PHE A 53 -8.29 -2.07 1.44
CA PHE A 53 -8.64 -1.44 2.71
C PHE A 53 -8.70 -2.43 3.90
N PHE A 54 -8.53 -3.73 3.67
CA PHE A 54 -8.33 -4.73 4.73
C PHE A 54 -6.90 -4.74 5.29
N ASN A 55 -5.97 -4.03 4.68
CA ASN A 55 -4.67 -3.76 5.31
C ASN A 55 -4.85 -2.97 6.62
N PRO A 56 -3.92 -3.06 7.59
CA PRO A 56 -4.04 -2.44 8.94
C PRO A 56 -4.39 -0.95 8.93
N LEU A 57 -3.81 -0.16 8.01
CA LEU A 57 -4.09 1.27 7.85
C LEU A 57 -5.02 1.55 6.66
N SER A 58 -5.79 0.54 6.26
CA SER A 58 -6.87 0.63 5.28
C SER A 58 -6.41 1.08 3.89
N SER A 59 -5.20 0.72 3.47
CA SER A 59 -4.75 1.03 2.11
C SER A 59 -3.70 0.07 1.56
N VAL A 60 -3.60 0.01 0.22
CA VAL A 60 -2.52 -0.71 -0.49
C VAL A 60 -1.12 -0.20 -0.14
N LYS A 61 -1.00 1.02 0.41
CA LYS A 61 0.29 1.61 0.76
C LYS A 61 0.95 0.97 1.97
N ASP A 62 0.22 0.24 2.79
CA ASP A 62 0.78 -0.52 3.89
C ASP A 62 1.80 -1.54 3.37
N ARG A 63 1.52 -2.18 2.23
CA ARG A 63 2.44 -3.11 1.56
C ARG A 63 3.76 -2.45 1.20
N ILE A 64 3.70 -1.30 0.51
CA ILE A 64 4.92 -0.62 0.07
C ILE A 64 5.65 0.07 1.22
N GLY A 65 4.93 0.61 2.21
CA GLY A 65 5.52 1.19 3.41
C GLY A 65 6.40 0.19 4.15
N LEU A 66 5.88 -1.02 4.38
CA LEU A 66 6.63 -2.12 4.99
C LEU A 66 7.81 -2.55 4.10
N ALA A 67 7.55 -2.86 2.84
CA ALA A 67 8.57 -3.40 1.94
C ALA A 67 9.75 -2.44 1.69
N MET A 68 9.50 -1.14 1.59
CA MET A 68 10.57 -0.17 1.40
C MET A 68 11.48 -0.08 2.63
N ILE A 69 10.92 -0.08 3.84
CA ILE A 69 11.71 -0.05 5.07
C ILE A 69 12.49 -1.35 5.23
N GLU A 70 11.87 -2.51 5.02
CA GLU A 70 12.54 -3.81 5.09
C GLU A 70 13.68 -3.96 4.07
N ALA A 71 13.50 -3.43 2.86
CA ALA A 71 14.56 -3.45 1.85
C ALA A 71 15.77 -2.59 2.27
N LEU A 72 15.54 -1.40 2.83
CA LEU A 72 16.59 -0.53 3.32
C LEU A 72 17.30 -1.09 4.57
N GLU A 73 16.60 -1.86 5.40
CA GLU A 73 17.20 -2.62 6.51
C GLU A 73 18.09 -3.76 5.98
N ALA A 74 17.57 -4.51 5.00
CA ALA A 74 18.24 -5.69 4.46
C ALA A 74 19.54 -5.35 3.72
N ASP A 75 19.60 -4.20 3.04
CA ASP A 75 20.80 -3.74 2.35
C ASP A 75 21.76 -2.90 3.24
N GLY A 76 21.40 -2.69 4.50
CA GLY A 76 22.20 -1.94 5.46
C GLY A 76 22.19 -0.42 5.28
N THR A 77 21.29 0.11 4.44
CA THR A 77 21.14 1.55 4.22
C THR A 77 20.62 2.26 5.47
N ILE A 78 19.75 1.60 6.25
CA ILE A 78 19.20 2.14 7.49
C ILE A 78 19.52 1.23 8.70
N GLY A 79 19.70 1.88 9.86
CA GLY A 79 19.88 1.23 11.15
C GLY A 79 18.98 1.87 12.22
N PRO A 80 19.05 1.42 13.48
CA PRO A 80 18.11 1.82 14.55
C PRO A 80 18.02 3.34 14.79
N ASP A 81 19.10 4.08 14.55
CA ASP A 81 19.16 5.52 14.78
C ASP A 81 18.87 6.36 13.52
N THR A 82 18.58 5.70 12.39
CA THR A 82 18.33 6.40 11.12
C THR A 82 17.01 7.19 11.20
N VAL A 83 17.05 8.44 10.77
CA VAL A 83 15.87 9.28 10.58
C VAL A 83 15.34 9.09 9.16
N LEU A 84 14.10 8.66 9.04
CA LEU A 84 13.42 8.53 7.74
C LEU A 84 12.77 9.85 7.37
N VAL A 85 12.87 10.25 6.11
CA VAL A 85 12.26 11.49 5.60
C VAL A 85 11.52 11.19 4.31
N GLU A 86 10.23 11.55 4.19
CA GLU A 86 9.47 11.33 2.94
C GLU A 86 8.55 12.50 2.63
N PRO A 87 8.60 13.06 1.41
CA PRO A 87 7.64 14.06 0.95
C PRO A 87 6.36 13.38 0.50
N THR A 88 5.34 13.34 1.35
CA THR A 88 4.08 12.70 1.00
C THR A 88 2.91 13.28 1.77
N SER A 89 1.79 13.42 1.08
CA SER A 89 0.54 13.90 1.65
C SER A 89 -0.56 12.83 1.70
N GLY A 90 -0.23 11.60 1.29
CA GLY A 90 -1.19 10.52 1.09
C GLY A 90 -1.00 9.32 2.01
N ASN A 91 -1.60 8.22 1.60
CA ASN A 91 -1.57 6.95 2.34
C ASN A 91 -0.15 6.39 2.51
N THR A 92 0.81 6.76 1.66
CA THR A 92 2.21 6.37 1.85
C THR A 92 2.79 6.93 3.14
N GLY A 93 2.48 8.19 3.48
CA GLY A 93 2.91 8.79 4.75
C GLY A 93 2.31 8.06 5.96
N ILE A 94 1.03 7.68 5.87
CA ILE A 94 0.36 6.90 6.92
C ILE A 94 1.03 5.53 7.07
N ALA A 95 1.28 4.83 5.96
CA ALA A 95 1.94 3.53 5.97
C ALA A 95 3.38 3.59 6.53
N LEU A 96 4.16 4.59 6.11
CA LEU A 96 5.51 4.79 6.65
C LEU A 96 5.49 5.12 8.14
N ALA A 97 4.56 5.97 8.60
CA ALA A 97 4.40 6.30 10.02
C ALA A 97 4.03 5.06 10.85
N PHE A 98 3.13 4.23 10.33
CA PHE A 98 2.75 2.96 10.93
C PHE A 98 3.93 2.00 11.10
N VAL A 99 4.70 1.79 10.02
CA VAL A 99 5.85 0.89 10.04
C VAL A 99 6.97 1.46 10.92
N ALA A 100 7.23 2.77 10.84
CA ALA A 100 8.21 3.44 11.68
C ALA A 100 7.86 3.32 13.17
N ALA A 101 6.60 3.52 13.54
CA ALA A 101 6.13 3.33 14.92
C ALA A 101 6.34 1.89 15.41
N ALA A 102 6.01 0.89 14.57
CA ALA A 102 6.15 -0.51 14.94
C ALA A 102 7.62 -0.98 15.05
N LYS A 103 8.52 -0.39 14.26
CA LYS A 103 9.95 -0.74 14.21
C LYS A 103 10.86 0.19 15.05
N GLY A 104 10.30 1.29 15.58
CA GLY A 104 11.04 2.24 16.42
C GLY A 104 11.83 3.31 15.66
N TYR A 105 11.58 3.51 14.36
CA TYR A 105 12.25 4.55 13.56
C TYR A 105 11.67 5.95 13.83
N LYS A 106 12.54 6.96 13.80
CA LYS A 106 12.11 8.35 13.69
C LYS A 106 11.71 8.64 12.26
N LEU A 107 10.56 9.31 12.07
CA LEU A 107 10.05 9.67 10.76
C LEU A 107 9.66 11.13 10.70
N ILE A 108 10.15 11.83 9.70
CA ILE A 108 9.77 13.21 9.36
C ILE A 108 9.04 13.19 8.02
N LEU A 109 7.81 13.69 8.00
CA LEU A 109 7.02 13.82 6.77
C LEU A 109 6.90 15.29 6.38
N THR A 110 7.17 15.60 5.12
CA THR A 110 6.95 16.93 4.58
C THR A 110 5.71 16.96 3.71
N MET A 111 4.85 17.96 3.88
CA MET A 111 3.60 18.08 3.14
C MET A 111 3.08 19.51 3.12
N PRO A 112 2.28 19.87 2.07
CA PRO A 112 1.62 21.17 2.03
C PRO A 112 0.66 21.36 3.21
N GLU A 113 0.58 22.56 3.72
CA GLU A 113 -0.34 22.94 4.82
C GLU A 113 -1.83 22.84 4.44
N SER A 114 -2.15 22.68 3.15
CA SER A 114 -3.50 22.40 2.66
C SER A 114 -4.01 20.99 2.98
N MET A 115 -3.15 20.10 3.50
CA MET A 115 -3.57 18.76 3.89
C MET A 115 -4.50 18.79 5.09
N SER A 116 -5.49 17.88 5.09
CA SER A 116 -6.54 17.82 6.11
C SER A 116 -5.98 17.65 7.52
N ILE A 117 -6.67 18.26 8.48
CA ILE A 117 -6.24 18.23 9.89
C ILE A 117 -6.34 16.81 10.47
N GLU A 118 -7.29 16.00 10.01
CA GLU A 118 -7.48 14.61 10.42
C GLU A 118 -6.27 13.78 10.06
N ARG A 119 -5.75 13.97 8.84
CA ARG A 119 -4.54 13.27 8.39
C ARG A 119 -3.32 13.66 9.22
N ARG A 120 -3.14 14.94 9.50
CA ARG A 120 -2.05 15.42 10.37
C ARG A 120 -2.16 14.83 11.78
N LYS A 121 -3.39 14.76 12.34
CA LYS A 121 -3.63 14.14 13.66
C LYS A 121 -3.29 12.64 13.64
N MET A 122 -3.69 11.91 12.59
CA MET A 122 -3.36 10.49 12.42
C MET A 122 -1.85 10.28 12.39
N LEU A 123 -1.11 11.05 11.59
CA LEU A 123 0.34 10.94 11.49
C LEU A 123 1.05 11.24 12.82
N LYS A 124 0.60 12.27 13.55
CA LYS A 124 1.12 12.59 14.88
C LYS A 124 0.81 11.49 15.90
N LEU A 125 -0.39 10.89 15.83
CA LEU A 125 -0.75 9.75 16.69
C LEU A 125 0.18 8.55 16.47
N LEU A 126 0.62 8.34 15.22
CA LEU A 126 1.59 7.33 14.84
C LEU A 126 3.04 7.72 15.14
N GLY A 127 3.28 8.88 15.77
CA GLY A 127 4.61 9.32 16.20
C GLY A 127 5.45 10.02 15.13
N ALA A 128 4.89 10.33 13.95
CA ALA A 128 5.63 11.04 12.90
C ALA A 128 5.72 12.54 13.20
N ASP A 129 6.89 13.11 12.97
CA ASP A 129 7.08 14.55 12.88
C ASP A 129 6.61 15.08 11.53
N ILE A 130 5.97 16.26 11.52
CA ILE A 130 5.43 16.85 10.31
C ILE A 130 6.03 18.23 10.09
N ARG A 131 6.69 18.43 8.94
CA ARG A 131 7.08 19.75 8.45
C ARG A 131 6.08 20.19 7.38
N LEU A 132 5.32 21.22 7.69
CA LEU A 132 4.36 21.83 6.76
C LEU A 132 5.08 22.81 5.84
N THR A 133 4.69 22.82 4.57
CA THR A 133 5.16 23.76 3.57
C THR A 133 4.01 24.63 3.05
N PRO A 134 4.27 25.83 2.52
CA PRO A 134 3.22 26.69 1.99
C PRO A 134 2.36 25.99 0.95
N ALA A 135 1.04 26.13 1.05
CA ALA A 135 0.09 25.47 0.13
C ALA A 135 0.36 25.82 -1.34
N ALA A 136 0.77 27.06 -1.62
CA ALA A 136 1.07 27.53 -2.96
C ALA A 136 2.20 26.75 -3.65
N ASN A 137 3.13 26.17 -2.89
CA ASN A 137 4.26 25.39 -3.42
C ASN A 137 3.89 23.93 -3.70
N GLY A 138 2.71 23.47 -3.27
CA GLY A 138 2.21 22.11 -3.48
C GLY A 138 3.25 21.03 -3.11
N MET A 139 3.24 19.91 -3.84
CA MET A 139 4.19 18.82 -3.59
C MET A 139 5.64 19.18 -3.93
N LYS A 140 5.89 20.13 -4.83
CA LYS A 140 7.26 20.59 -5.12
C LYS A 140 7.92 21.21 -3.88
N GLY A 141 7.15 22.01 -3.12
CA GLY A 141 7.62 22.57 -1.86
C GLY A 141 7.87 21.50 -0.79
N ALA A 142 7.04 20.47 -0.73
CA ALA A 142 7.27 19.36 0.19
C ALA A 142 8.54 18.56 -0.17
N ILE A 143 8.79 18.32 -1.45
CA ILE A 143 10.03 17.65 -1.91
C ILE A 143 11.27 18.47 -1.54
N ALA A 144 11.27 19.77 -1.84
CA ALA A 144 12.40 20.65 -1.48
C ALA A 144 12.66 20.64 0.04
N ALA A 145 11.62 20.74 0.86
CA ALA A 145 11.75 20.67 2.31
C ALA A 145 12.29 19.32 2.81
N ALA A 146 11.96 18.21 2.13
CA ALA A 146 12.54 16.91 2.46
C ALA A 146 14.04 16.85 2.11
N GLU A 147 14.43 17.41 0.97
CA GLU A 147 15.84 17.50 0.55
C GLU A 147 16.66 18.38 1.51
N GLU A 148 16.08 19.49 2.00
CA GLU A 148 16.69 20.34 3.04
C GLU A 148 16.94 19.53 4.33
N ILE A 149 15.94 18.76 4.79
CA ILE A 149 16.07 17.94 6.00
C ILE A 149 17.16 16.87 5.83
N LEU A 150 17.25 16.24 4.65
CA LEU A 150 18.32 15.27 4.36
C LEU A 150 19.72 15.90 4.43
N ALA A 151 19.85 17.16 4.01
CA ALA A 151 21.10 17.90 4.13
C ALA A 151 21.40 18.34 5.57
N GLU A 152 20.36 18.68 6.35
CA GLU A 152 20.47 19.12 7.76
C GLU A 152 20.79 17.95 8.72
N ILE A 153 20.29 16.73 8.42
CA ILE A 153 20.43 15.56 9.30
C ILE A 153 21.29 14.50 8.63
N PRO A 154 22.60 14.45 8.93
CA PRO A 154 23.49 13.44 8.37
C PRO A 154 23.02 12.02 8.67
N GLY A 155 23.05 11.15 7.66
CA GLY A 155 22.60 9.75 7.79
C GLY A 155 21.09 9.57 7.75
N SER A 156 20.31 10.63 7.54
CA SER A 156 18.87 10.47 7.26
C SER A 156 18.64 9.89 5.85
N VAL A 157 17.56 9.16 5.68
CA VAL A 157 17.27 8.41 4.44
C VAL A 157 15.85 8.68 3.97
N MET A 158 15.69 8.85 2.65
CA MET A 158 14.38 8.96 2.01
C MET A 158 14.01 7.63 1.36
N PRO A 159 12.91 6.96 1.77
CA PRO A 159 12.44 5.69 1.18
C PRO A 159 12.11 5.78 -0.31
N GLN A 160 11.62 6.91 -0.80
CA GLN A 160 11.40 7.22 -2.23
C GLN A 160 10.43 6.27 -2.95
N GLN A 161 9.15 6.32 -2.61
CA GLN A 161 8.13 5.44 -3.18
C GLN A 161 8.10 5.34 -4.72
N PHE A 162 8.53 6.38 -5.45
CA PHE A 162 8.55 6.40 -6.91
C PHE A 162 9.79 5.74 -7.54
N LYS A 163 10.88 5.60 -6.78
CA LYS A 163 12.16 5.08 -7.28
C LYS A 163 12.57 3.75 -6.62
N ASN A 164 12.02 3.45 -5.45
CA ASN A 164 12.39 2.27 -4.69
C ASN A 164 11.86 1.00 -5.36
N ALA A 165 12.78 0.12 -5.74
CA ALA A 165 12.45 -1.15 -6.40
C ALA A 165 11.63 -2.11 -5.52
N ALA A 166 11.63 -1.95 -4.20
CA ALA A 166 10.81 -2.73 -3.27
C ALA A 166 9.31 -2.49 -3.48
N ASN A 167 8.92 -1.33 -4.05
CA ASN A 167 7.53 -1.04 -4.36
C ASN A 167 6.94 -2.05 -5.37
N PRO A 168 7.38 -2.18 -6.62
CA PRO A 168 6.86 -3.24 -7.50
C PRO A 168 7.21 -4.64 -7.00
N ALA A 169 8.33 -4.83 -6.31
CA ALA A 169 8.75 -6.14 -5.81
C ALA A 169 7.77 -6.74 -4.79
N VAL A 170 7.22 -5.95 -3.86
CA VAL A 170 6.22 -6.44 -2.91
C VAL A 170 4.94 -6.87 -3.60
N HIS A 171 4.54 -6.20 -4.67
CA HIS A 171 3.35 -6.57 -5.43
C HIS A 171 3.57 -7.85 -6.24
N ARG A 172 4.79 -8.11 -6.74
CA ARG A 172 5.13 -9.42 -7.35
C ARG A 172 5.01 -10.54 -6.32
N ARG A 173 5.62 -10.35 -5.15
CA ARG A 173 5.74 -11.37 -4.10
C ARG A 173 4.43 -11.64 -3.36
N THR A 174 3.53 -10.67 -3.28
CA THR A 174 2.32 -10.77 -2.47
C THR A 174 1.04 -10.57 -3.27
N THR A 175 0.74 -9.38 -3.74
CA THR A 175 -0.53 -9.05 -4.40
C THR A 175 -0.79 -9.92 -5.62
N ALA A 176 0.23 -10.18 -6.43
CA ALA A 176 0.10 -11.04 -7.62
C ALA A 176 -0.19 -12.49 -7.24
N GLU A 177 0.55 -13.03 -6.27
CA GLU A 177 0.37 -14.40 -5.78
C GLU A 177 -1.01 -14.58 -5.14
N GLU A 178 -1.44 -13.60 -4.34
CA GLU A 178 -2.77 -13.60 -3.74
C GLU A 178 -3.87 -13.65 -4.82
N ILE A 179 -3.76 -12.82 -5.88
CA ILE A 179 -4.72 -12.82 -6.98
C ILE A 179 -4.69 -14.17 -7.71
N TRP A 180 -3.50 -14.68 -8.01
CA TRP A 180 -3.32 -15.94 -8.72
C TRP A 180 -3.96 -17.11 -7.95
N LEU A 181 -3.66 -17.22 -6.66
CA LEU A 181 -4.19 -18.28 -5.81
C LEU A 181 -5.71 -18.16 -5.61
N ASP A 182 -6.22 -16.95 -5.33
CA ASP A 182 -7.63 -16.70 -5.08
C ASP A 182 -8.51 -16.92 -6.34
N THR A 183 -7.92 -16.87 -7.54
CA THR A 183 -8.62 -17.07 -8.83
C THR A 183 -8.31 -18.42 -9.47
N ASP A 184 -7.51 -19.28 -8.82
CA ASP A 184 -7.00 -20.51 -9.41
C ASP A 184 -6.36 -20.29 -10.79
N GLY A 185 -5.60 -19.19 -10.91
CA GLY A 185 -4.94 -18.79 -12.14
C GLY A 185 -5.86 -18.17 -13.22
N GLY A 186 -7.14 -17.91 -12.89
CA GLY A 186 -8.16 -17.52 -13.87
C GLY A 186 -8.35 -16.01 -14.08
N ALA A 187 -7.36 -15.16 -13.77
CA ALA A 187 -7.46 -13.71 -13.98
C ALA A 187 -7.07 -13.30 -15.41
N ASP A 188 -8.03 -12.97 -16.26
CA ASP A 188 -7.81 -12.56 -17.65
C ASP A 188 -7.45 -11.06 -17.79
N ILE A 189 -8.02 -10.22 -16.93
CA ILE A 189 -7.88 -8.75 -17.01
C ILE A 189 -7.56 -8.18 -15.63
N LEU A 190 -6.50 -7.39 -15.55
CA LEU A 190 -6.14 -6.60 -14.37
C LEU A 190 -6.47 -5.13 -14.60
N ILE A 191 -7.29 -4.56 -13.72
CA ILE A 191 -7.58 -3.12 -13.68
C ILE A 191 -7.01 -2.55 -12.39
N SER A 192 -6.12 -1.57 -12.49
CA SER A 192 -5.48 -0.94 -11.34
C SER A 192 -5.35 0.56 -11.53
N GLY A 193 -5.59 1.32 -10.47
CA GLY A 193 -5.25 2.74 -10.42
C GLY A 193 -3.73 2.94 -10.46
N VAL A 194 -3.28 3.90 -11.26
CA VAL A 194 -1.85 4.21 -11.41
C VAL A 194 -1.48 5.46 -10.63
N GLY A 195 -0.82 5.26 -9.48
CA GLY A 195 -0.13 6.33 -8.73
C GLY A 195 1.39 6.22 -8.98
N THR A 196 2.08 5.40 -8.19
CA THR A 196 3.51 5.08 -8.41
C THR A 196 3.74 4.06 -9.52
N GLY A 197 2.69 3.38 -9.97
CA GLY A 197 2.78 2.28 -10.94
C GLY A 197 3.13 0.91 -10.32
N GLY A 198 3.51 0.86 -9.05
CA GLY A 198 4.04 -0.36 -8.40
C GLY A 198 3.12 -1.56 -8.48
N THR A 199 1.82 -1.38 -8.20
CA THR A 199 0.82 -2.46 -8.28
C THR A 199 0.69 -2.98 -9.70
N LEU A 200 0.47 -2.09 -10.67
CA LEU A 200 0.30 -2.48 -12.07
C LEU A 200 1.54 -3.18 -12.61
N THR A 201 2.73 -2.64 -12.31
CA THR A 201 4.00 -3.25 -12.72
C THR A 201 4.19 -4.62 -12.07
N GLY A 202 4.11 -4.69 -10.73
CA GLY A 202 4.41 -5.93 -10.01
C GLY A 202 3.43 -7.05 -10.32
N VAL A 203 2.12 -6.77 -10.28
CA VAL A 203 1.08 -7.78 -10.59
C VAL A 203 1.08 -8.12 -12.08
N GLY A 204 1.16 -7.10 -12.94
CA GLY A 204 1.13 -7.31 -14.39
C GLY A 204 2.29 -8.17 -14.90
N GLU A 205 3.50 -7.99 -14.38
CA GLU A 205 4.66 -8.83 -14.75
C GLU A 205 4.44 -10.30 -14.38
N VAL A 206 3.94 -10.60 -13.17
CA VAL A 206 3.70 -11.98 -12.73
C VAL A 206 2.59 -12.63 -13.54
N LEU A 207 1.44 -11.96 -13.68
CA LEU A 207 0.33 -12.49 -14.47
C LEU A 207 0.72 -12.68 -15.95
N LYS A 208 1.51 -11.77 -16.53
CA LYS A 208 1.98 -11.89 -17.92
C LYS A 208 2.94 -13.09 -18.11
N LEU A 209 3.79 -13.37 -17.13
CA LEU A 209 4.67 -14.55 -17.16
C LEU A 209 3.89 -15.86 -17.03
N SER A 210 2.81 -15.84 -16.26
CA SER A 210 1.96 -17.02 -16.02
C SER A 210 0.98 -17.28 -17.16
N LEU A 211 0.58 -16.24 -17.90
CA LEU A 211 -0.33 -16.29 -19.03
C LEU A 211 0.47 -16.03 -20.31
N ILE A 212 0.91 -17.08 -21.01
CA ILE A 212 1.79 -17.02 -22.19
C ILE A 212 1.21 -16.18 -23.36
N HIS A 213 -0.03 -15.67 -23.27
CA HIS A 213 -0.74 -14.96 -24.34
C HIS A 213 -1.50 -13.73 -23.83
N ILE A 214 -0.82 -12.67 -23.36
CA ILE A 214 -1.47 -11.38 -23.09
C ILE A 214 -1.06 -10.36 -24.14
N SER A 215 -2.07 -9.80 -24.84
CA SER A 215 -1.93 -8.60 -25.66
C SER A 215 -1.57 -7.38 -24.79
N GLU A 216 -0.90 -6.40 -25.39
CA GLU A 216 -0.43 -5.14 -24.77
C GLU A 216 -1.47 -4.50 -23.82
N PRO A 217 -1.05 -3.99 -22.64
CA PRO A 217 -1.96 -3.36 -21.70
C PRO A 217 -2.55 -2.08 -22.28
N THR A 218 -3.87 -1.98 -22.27
CA THR A 218 -4.57 -0.73 -22.62
C THR A 218 -4.64 0.15 -21.38
N ILE A 219 -3.98 1.30 -21.40
CA ILE A 219 -4.10 2.34 -20.37
C ILE A 219 -5.33 3.17 -20.68
N LEU A 220 -6.39 3.01 -19.90
CA LEU A 220 -7.54 3.93 -19.90
C LEU A 220 -7.12 5.20 -19.14
N ARG A 221 -7.11 6.32 -19.83
CA ARG A 221 -6.84 7.66 -19.25
C ARG A 221 -8.12 8.27 -18.70
#